data_e08b603599e606fb5137c781353db1f4
#
_entry.id   e08b603599e606fb5137c781353db1f4
#
_cell.length_a   1.000
_cell.length_b   1.000
_cell.length_c   1.000
_cell.angle_alpha   90.00
_cell.angle_beta   90.00
_cell.angle_gamma   90.00
#
_symmetry.space_group_name_H-M   'P 1'
#
loop_
_entity.id
_entity.type
_entity.pdbx_description
1 polymer ?
#
loop_
_entity_poly.entity_id
_entity_poly.type
_entity_poly.pdbx_seq_one_letter_code
_entity_poly.pdbx_strand_id
1 'polypeptide(L)'
;MKKDAPTVKKRYDLIDSIRGFAIINMIAFHALYDIFQIYGNSTSFSGAAVFVWERFICVSFIIISGASFNFSRHTVRNGIIVSLCGFAVTIVTPLALPSLAVWFGILNLLGISMLICSALREVINAVPSVVGAVISLLLYAHTYGVPRGYIGFFGIRLFELPQALYEYKYLSFLGFRSADFVSSDFFPIIPWLFLYVFGLFLWRIIKEREWDNYFYLKIPVLNIIGRHSLVIYLLHQPVLMLIMTIIYGY
;
A
#
# COMPACT_ATOMS: atom_id res chain seq x y z
N MET A 1 13.91 20.01 -43.23
CA MET A 1 13.65 18.98 -42.18
C MET A 1 13.68 19.67 -40.84
N LYS A 2 12.47 19.99 -40.25
CA LYS A 2 12.39 20.43 -38.83
C LYS A 2 12.64 19.20 -37.98
N LYS A 3 13.73 19.19 -37.23
CA LYS A 3 13.94 18.21 -36.15
C LYS A 3 12.85 18.49 -35.09
N ASP A 4 11.89 17.58 -34.97
CA ASP A 4 10.94 17.62 -33.87
C ASP A 4 11.73 17.60 -32.55
N ALA A 5 11.58 18.65 -31.76
CA ALA A 5 12.18 18.72 -30.43
C ALA A 5 11.63 17.56 -29.60
N PRO A 6 12.48 16.88 -28.78
CA PRO A 6 12.03 15.77 -27.97
C PRO A 6 10.90 16.28 -27.05
N THR A 7 9.69 15.76 -27.25
CA THR A 7 8.56 16.04 -26.38
C THR A 7 8.89 15.51 -24.98
N VAL A 8 9.24 16.43 -24.08
CA VAL A 8 9.46 16.09 -22.67
C VAL A 8 8.13 15.54 -22.14
N LYS A 9 8.08 14.24 -21.88
CA LYS A 9 6.87 13.56 -21.38
C LYS A 9 6.47 14.22 -20.07
N LYS A 10 5.41 15.00 -20.07
CA LYS A 10 4.93 15.77 -18.92
C LYS A 10 4.57 14.80 -17.78
N ARG A 11 5.04 15.09 -16.58
CA ARG A 11 4.82 14.25 -15.39
C ARG A 11 3.43 14.52 -14.79
N TYR A 12 2.79 13.50 -14.26
CA TYR A 12 1.51 13.61 -13.54
C TYR A 12 1.77 14.06 -12.09
N ASP A 13 2.00 15.37 -11.92
CA ASP A 13 2.41 15.97 -10.64
C ASP A 13 1.35 15.83 -9.54
N LEU A 14 0.06 15.73 -9.89
CA LEU A 14 -1.02 15.52 -8.93
C LEU A 14 -0.92 14.14 -8.26
N ILE A 15 -0.49 13.11 -8.99
CA ILE A 15 -0.25 11.77 -8.39
C ILE A 15 0.80 11.84 -7.28
N ASP A 16 1.91 12.57 -7.53
CA ASP A 16 2.92 12.78 -6.50
C ASP A 16 2.36 13.62 -5.35
N SER A 17 1.53 14.63 -5.62
CA SER A 17 0.89 15.46 -4.58
C SER A 17 -0.07 14.65 -3.71
N ILE A 18 -0.90 13.76 -4.29
CA ILE A 18 -1.79 12.88 -3.53
C ILE A 18 -0.98 11.89 -2.69
N ARG A 19 0.13 11.35 -3.24
CA ARG A 19 1.04 10.48 -2.49
C ARG A 19 1.67 11.23 -1.32
N GLY A 20 2.07 12.49 -1.51
CA GLY A 20 2.59 13.36 -0.44
C GLY A 20 1.56 13.63 0.65
N PHE A 21 0.30 13.84 0.29
CA PHE A 21 -0.79 13.98 1.24
C PHE A 21 -0.99 12.70 2.06
N ALA A 22 -0.96 11.53 1.41
CA ALA A 22 -1.07 10.24 2.10
C ALA A 22 0.11 10.00 3.07
N ILE A 23 1.34 10.39 2.69
CA ILE A 23 2.53 10.31 3.56
C ILE A 23 2.38 11.20 4.80
N ILE A 24 1.90 12.42 4.67
CA ILE A 24 1.67 13.30 5.82
C ILE A 24 0.65 12.68 6.78
N ASN A 25 -0.46 12.16 6.24
CA ASN A 25 -1.46 11.46 7.05
C ASN A 25 -0.89 10.23 7.74
N MET A 26 -0.03 9.46 7.06
CA MET A 26 0.65 8.31 7.65
C MET A 26 1.55 8.71 8.82
N ILE A 27 2.37 9.75 8.65
CA ILE A 27 3.24 10.24 9.73
C ILE A 27 2.41 10.72 10.92
N ALA A 28 1.34 11.49 10.67
CA ALA A 28 0.45 11.97 11.72
C ALA A 28 -0.24 10.80 12.45
N PHE A 29 -0.69 9.78 11.70
CA PHE A 29 -1.28 8.58 12.29
C PHE A 29 -0.31 7.85 13.21
N HIS A 30 0.93 7.59 12.73
CA HIS A 30 1.95 6.91 13.52
C HIS A 30 2.41 7.73 14.72
N ALA A 31 2.55 9.05 14.59
CA ALA A 31 2.88 9.92 15.70
C ALA A 31 1.83 9.86 16.83
N LEU A 32 0.53 9.87 16.47
CA LEU A 32 -0.55 9.73 17.44
C LEU A 32 -0.60 8.32 18.03
N TYR A 33 -0.38 7.30 17.20
CA TYR A 33 -0.30 5.92 17.67
C TYR A 33 0.83 5.76 18.70
N ASP A 34 2.03 6.29 18.42
CA ASP A 34 3.16 6.25 19.35
C ASP A 34 2.83 6.97 20.66
N ILE A 35 2.29 8.19 20.59
CA ILE A 35 1.91 8.98 21.76
C ILE A 35 0.89 8.24 22.64
N PHE A 36 -0.14 7.68 22.07
CA PHE A 36 -1.25 7.11 22.85
C PHE A 36 -1.08 5.63 23.19
N GLN A 37 -0.52 4.82 22.29
CA GLN A 37 -0.44 3.36 22.46
C GLN A 37 0.92 2.88 22.95
N ILE A 38 2.02 3.54 22.58
CA ILE A 38 3.36 3.08 22.93
C ILE A 38 3.86 3.79 24.19
N TYR A 39 3.79 5.12 24.23
CA TYR A 39 4.34 5.94 25.31
C TYR A 39 3.28 6.45 26.30
N GLY A 40 2.03 6.53 25.88
CA GLY A 40 0.92 7.03 26.72
C GLY A 40 0.13 5.92 27.38
N ASN A 41 -0.12 6.04 28.69
CA ASN A 41 -0.78 5.00 29.48
C ASN A 41 -2.30 5.18 29.61
N SER A 42 -2.99 6.09 28.90
CA SER A 42 -4.29 6.50 29.37
C SER A 42 -5.43 6.59 28.35
N THR A 43 -5.16 6.65 27.07
CA THR A 43 -6.23 6.82 26.08
C THR A 43 -6.08 5.83 24.94
N SER A 44 -7.16 5.12 24.66
CA SER A 44 -7.23 4.19 23.56
C SER A 44 -7.25 4.97 22.22
N PHE A 45 -6.17 4.97 21.48
CA PHE A 45 -6.15 5.38 20.07
C PHE A 45 -6.77 4.26 19.23
N SER A 46 -8.10 4.18 19.28
CA SER A 46 -8.91 3.11 18.68
C SER A 46 -10.29 3.62 18.30
N GLY A 47 -11.09 2.77 17.68
CA GLY A 47 -12.45 3.09 17.28
C GLY A 47 -12.62 3.28 15.78
N ALA A 48 -13.87 3.48 15.36
CA ALA A 48 -14.25 3.53 13.95
C ALA A 48 -13.51 4.64 13.15
N ALA A 49 -13.36 5.82 13.74
CA ALA A 49 -12.70 6.94 13.07
C ALA A 49 -11.21 6.66 12.80
N VAL A 50 -10.50 6.09 13.78
CA VAL A 50 -9.09 5.71 13.67
C VAL A 50 -8.93 4.62 12.61
N PHE A 51 -9.79 3.60 12.62
CA PHE A 51 -9.81 2.54 11.62
C PHE A 51 -10.06 3.09 10.20
N VAL A 52 -11.03 3.97 10.02
CA VAL A 52 -11.32 4.58 8.72
C VAL A 52 -10.15 5.43 8.24
N TRP A 53 -9.51 6.18 9.12
CA TRP A 53 -8.33 6.98 8.77
C TRP A 53 -7.15 6.11 8.35
N GLU A 54 -6.83 5.06 9.10
CA GLU A 54 -5.81 4.07 8.72
C GLU A 54 -6.10 3.47 7.33
N ARG A 55 -7.34 3.01 7.11
CA ARG A 55 -7.76 2.41 5.83
C ARG A 55 -7.68 3.41 4.69
N PHE A 56 -8.05 4.67 4.89
CA PHE A 56 -7.90 5.72 3.90
C PHE A 56 -6.44 5.88 3.45
N ILE A 57 -5.51 5.91 4.39
CA ILE A 57 -4.06 6.01 4.11
C ILE A 57 -3.62 4.81 3.26
N CYS A 58 -3.88 3.60 3.74
CA CYS A 58 -3.44 2.36 3.09
C CYS A 58 -4.04 2.18 1.69
N VAL A 59 -5.34 2.36 1.55
CA VAL A 59 -6.07 2.27 0.27
C VAL A 59 -5.54 3.29 -0.73
N SER A 60 -5.29 4.53 -0.28
CA SER A 60 -4.71 5.58 -1.12
C SER A 60 -3.34 5.19 -1.68
N PHE A 61 -2.43 4.68 -0.83
CA PHE A 61 -1.12 4.21 -1.27
C PHE A 61 -1.20 3.08 -2.28
N ILE A 62 -2.04 2.10 -2.04
CA ILE A 62 -2.17 0.92 -2.90
C ILE A 62 -2.73 1.32 -4.27
N ILE A 63 -3.83 2.09 -4.31
CA ILE A 63 -4.45 2.54 -5.56
C ILE A 63 -3.49 3.43 -6.36
N ILE A 64 -2.82 4.40 -5.72
CA ILE A 64 -1.86 5.29 -6.39
C ILE A 64 -0.66 4.51 -6.93
N SER A 65 -0.18 3.51 -6.20
CA SER A 65 0.90 2.64 -6.66
C SER A 65 0.47 1.83 -7.89
N GLY A 66 -0.73 1.25 -7.88
CA GLY A 66 -1.32 0.55 -9.02
C GLY A 66 -1.49 1.48 -10.24
N ALA A 67 -2.02 2.69 -10.05
CA ALA A 67 -2.13 3.70 -11.10
C ALA A 67 -0.76 4.04 -11.71
N SER A 68 0.26 4.20 -10.85
CA SER A 68 1.63 4.56 -11.25
C SER A 68 2.32 3.49 -12.09
N PHE A 69 1.86 2.24 -12.03
CA PHE A 69 2.37 1.14 -12.85
C PHE A 69 2.30 1.47 -14.36
N ASN A 70 1.25 2.17 -14.81
CA ASN A 70 1.01 2.46 -16.23
C ASN A 70 2.02 3.43 -16.85
N PHE A 71 2.62 4.32 -16.07
CA PHE A 71 3.56 5.32 -16.56
C PHE A 71 4.98 5.15 -16.02
N SER A 72 5.21 4.15 -15.21
CA SER A 72 6.56 3.78 -14.74
C SER A 72 7.35 3.12 -15.88
N ARG A 73 8.59 3.61 -16.13
CA ARG A 73 9.49 3.06 -17.15
C ARG A 73 10.18 1.76 -16.74
N HIS A 74 10.37 1.56 -15.43
CA HIS A 74 11.20 0.48 -14.86
C HIS A 74 10.42 -0.27 -13.77
N THR A 75 9.22 -0.78 -14.10
CA THR A 75 8.32 -1.43 -13.13
C THR A 75 8.98 -2.59 -12.38
N VAL A 76 9.70 -3.47 -13.09
CA VAL A 76 10.41 -4.61 -12.46
C VAL A 76 11.50 -4.13 -11.50
N ARG A 77 12.38 -3.21 -11.97
CA ARG A 77 13.43 -2.64 -11.11
C ARG A 77 12.85 -1.97 -9.86
N ASN A 78 11.80 -1.16 -10.04
CA ASN A 78 11.14 -0.48 -8.92
C ASN A 78 10.48 -1.50 -7.98
N GLY A 79 9.85 -2.54 -8.52
CA GLY A 79 9.28 -3.64 -7.73
C GLY A 79 10.34 -4.35 -6.88
N ILE A 80 11.51 -4.65 -7.45
CA ILE A 80 12.64 -5.24 -6.71
C ILE A 80 13.12 -4.30 -5.60
N ILE A 81 13.33 -3.01 -5.90
CA ILE A 81 13.80 -2.03 -4.90
C ILE A 81 12.80 -1.92 -3.74
N VAL A 82 11.50 -1.77 -4.05
CA VAL A 82 10.46 -1.64 -3.02
C VAL A 82 10.32 -2.91 -2.20
N SER A 83 10.41 -4.10 -2.84
CA SER A 83 10.42 -5.40 -2.12
C SER A 83 11.63 -5.51 -1.19
N LEU A 84 12.83 -5.15 -1.65
CA LEU A 84 14.04 -5.17 -0.82
C LEU A 84 13.92 -4.21 0.38
N CYS A 85 13.35 -3.02 0.18
CA CYS A 85 13.03 -2.10 1.28
C CYS A 85 12.03 -2.73 2.27
N GLY A 86 10.99 -3.40 1.78
CA GLY A 86 10.02 -4.12 2.61
C GLY A 86 10.68 -5.26 3.40
N PHE A 87 11.55 -6.05 2.77
CA PHE A 87 12.32 -7.09 3.47
C PHE A 87 13.28 -6.51 4.51
N ALA A 88 13.93 -5.38 4.24
CA ALA A 88 14.76 -4.70 5.22
C ALA A 88 13.94 -4.31 6.46
N VAL A 89 12.73 -3.77 6.30
CA VAL A 89 11.81 -3.49 7.42
C VAL A 89 11.46 -4.77 8.17
N THR A 90 11.11 -5.85 7.44
CA THR A 90 10.78 -7.16 8.03
C THR A 90 11.94 -7.77 8.83
N ILE A 91 13.20 -7.50 8.49
CA ILE A 91 14.37 -7.98 9.22
C ILE A 91 14.70 -7.06 10.41
N VAL A 92 14.66 -5.76 10.21
CA VAL A 92 15.09 -4.77 11.21
C VAL A 92 14.10 -4.65 12.36
N THR A 93 12.79 -4.64 12.08
CA THR A 93 11.78 -4.38 13.12
C THR A 93 11.73 -5.45 14.20
N PRO A 94 11.77 -6.78 13.92
CA PRO A 94 11.82 -7.79 14.99
C PRO A 94 13.09 -7.73 15.84
N LEU A 95 14.21 -7.29 15.26
CA LEU A 95 15.48 -7.16 15.96
C LEU A 95 15.55 -5.93 16.87
N ALA A 96 15.00 -4.79 16.39
CA ALA A 96 15.03 -3.53 17.11
C ALA A 96 13.87 -3.41 18.10
N LEU A 97 12.67 -3.87 17.73
CA LEU A 97 11.41 -3.71 18.44
C LEU A 97 10.53 -4.96 18.29
N PRO A 98 10.81 -6.05 19.01
CA PRO A 98 10.09 -7.33 18.87
C PRO A 98 8.58 -7.22 19.03
N SER A 99 8.10 -6.33 19.90
CA SER A 99 6.66 -6.07 20.14
C SER A 99 5.96 -5.36 18.98
N LEU A 100 6.72 -4.70 18.11
CA LEU A 100 6.24 -3.97 16.93
C LEU A 100 6.74 -4.58 15.62
N ALA A 101 7.05 -5.88 15.64
CA ALA A 101 7.56 -6.59 14.47
C ALA A 101 6.62 -6.45 13.27
N VAL A 102 7.18 -6.10 12.12
CA VAL A 102 6.46 -5.99 10.84
C VAL A 102 6.76 -7.20 9.98
N TRP A 103 5.76 -8.06 9.84
CA TRP A 103 5.81 -9.19 8.94
C TRP A 103 4.87 -8.94 7.75
N PHE A 104 5.43 -8.83 6.56
CA PHE A 104 4.65 -8.58 5.34
C PHE A 104 3.88 -7.25 5.34
N GLY A 105 4.61 -6.16 5.56
CA GLY A 105 4.06 -4.80 5.53
C GLY A 105 3.72 -4.31 4.13
N ILE A 106 3.17 -3.10 4.04
CA ILE A 106 2.67 -2.52 2.79
C ILE A 106 3.75 -2.41 1.69
N LEU A 107 5.04 -2.18 2.03
CA LEU A 107 6.12 -2.17 1.02
C LEU A 107 6.32 -3.54 0.37
N ASN A 108 6.24 -4.63 1.14
CA ASN A 108 6.31 -5.98 0.58
C ASN A 108 5.15 -6.22 -0.39
N LEU A 109 3.93 -5.84 -0.02
CA LEU A 109 2.77 -5.91 -0.91
C LEU A 109 3.00 -5.12 -2.19
N LEU A 110 3.38 -3.83 -2.10
CA LEU A 110 3.54 -2.96 -3.27
C LEU A 110 4.63 -3.46 -4.21
N GLY A 111 5.78 -3.86 -3.68
CA GLY A 111 6.88 -4.39 -4.48
C GLY A 111 6.51 -5.69 -5.19
N ILE A 112 5.92 -6.66 -4.47
CA ILE A 112 5.48 -7.93 -5.04
C ILE A 112 4.34 -7.72 -6.06
N SER A 113 3.39 -6.81 -5.79
CA SER A 113 2.33 -6.47 -6.74
C SER A 113 2.89 -5.90 -8.04
N MET A 114 3.92 -5.05 -7.98
CA MET A 114 4.63 -4.56 -9.18
C MET A 114 5.26 -5.71 -9.98
N LEU A 115 5.87 -6.67 -9.31
CA LEU A 115 6.50 -7.83 -9.96
C LEU A 115 5.46 -8.76 -10.59
N ILE A 116 4.40 -9.11 -9.87
CA ILE A 116 3.30 -9.94 -10.37
C ILE A 116 2.64 -9.27 -11.58
N CYS A 117 2.27 -7.99 -11.47
CA CYS A 117 1.66 -7.26 -12.59
C CYS A 117 2.61 -7.10 -13.78
N SER A 118 3.93 -7.03 -13.55
CA SER A 118 4.92 -7.01 -14.62
C SER A 118 5.01 -8.36 -15.33
N ALA A 119 4.97 -9.47 -14.61
CA ALA A 119 4.95 -10.81 -15.17
C ALA A 119 3.66 -11.11 -15.94
N LEU A 120 2.52 -10.60 -15.44
CA LEU A 120 1.20 -10.79 -16.05
C LEU A 120 0.82 -9.66 -17.02
N ARG A 121 1.76 -8.84 -17.48
CA ARG A 121 1.51 -7.65 -18.28
C ARG A 121 0.69 -7.93 -19.53
N GLU A 122 1.00 -9.00 -20.26
CA GLU A 122 0.28 -9.41 -21.47
C GLU A 122 -1.20 -9.72 -21.17
N VAL A 123 -1.45 -10.50 -20.12
CA VAL A 123 -2.80 -10.85 -19.67
C VAL A 123 -3.59 -9.61 -19.26
N ILE A 124 -2.95 -8.74 -18.46
CA ILE A 124 -3.58 -7.49 -17.98
C ILE A 124 -3.88 -6.57 -19.17
N ASN A 125 -3.03 -6.54 -20.19
CA ASN A 125 -3.24 -5.71 -21.38
C ASN A 125 -4.38 -6.21 -22.27
N ALA A 126 -4.67 -7.50 -22.26
CA ALA A 126 -5.77 -8.09 -23.02
C ALA A 126 -7.16 -7.79 -22.41
N VAL A 127 -7.21 -7.37 -21.13
CA VAL A 127 -8.47 -7.09 -20.43
C VAL A 127 -8.92 -5.65 -20.66
N PRO A 128 -10.18 -5.41 -21.09
CA PRO A 128 -10.74 -4.05 -21.19
C PRO A 128 -10.74 -3.34 -19.84
N SER A 129 -10.42 -2.05 -19.82
CA SER A 129 -10.12 -1.31 -18.58
C SER A 129 -11.28 -1.30 -17.58
N VAL A 130 -12.51 -1.10 -18.04
CA VAL A 130 -13.71 -1.12 -17.16
C VAL A 130 -13.95 -2.50 -16.60
N VAL A 131 -13.83 -3.55 -17.43
CA VAL A 131 -14.01 -4.95 -17.00
C VAL A 131 -12.96 -5.32 -15.95
N GLY A 132 -11.69 -4.98 -16.20
CA GLY A 132 -10.60 -5.21 -15.27
C GLY A 132 -10.79 -4.49 -13.93
N ALA A 133 -11.25 -3.23 -13.96
CA ALA A 133 -11.55 -2.45 -12.76
C ALA A 133 -12.69 -3.10 -11.95
N VAL A 134 -13.79 -3.47 -12.59
CA VAL A 134 -14.94 -4.10 -11.91
C VAL A 134 -14.55 -5.45 -11.32
N ILE A 135 -13.90 -6.32 -12.10
CA ILE A 135 -13.48 -7.65 -11.63
C ILE A 135 -12.51 -7.54 -10.46
N SER A 136 -11.48 -6.67 -10.55
CA SER A 136 -10.51 -6.51 -9.47
C SER A 136 -11.14 -5.95 -8.19
N LEU A 137 -12.08 -5.03 -8.30
CA LEU A 137 -12.81 -4.50 -7.14
C LEU A 137 -13.73 -5.56 -6.51
N LEU A 138 -14.43 -6.35 -7.33
CA LEU A 138 -15.23 -7.48 -6.85
C LEU A 138 -14.37 -8.54 -6.16
N LEU A 139 -13.22 -8.90 -6.74
CA LEU A 139 -12.28 -9.84 -6.12
C LEU A 139 -11.75 -9.30 -4.79
N TYR A 140 -11.40 -8.01 -4.71
CA TYR A 140 -11.02 -7.37 -3.46
C TYR A 140 -12.12 -7.52 -2.41
N ALA A 141 -13.36 -7.15 -2.76
CA ALA A 141 -14.50 -7.19 -1.85
C ALA A 141 -14.82 -8.62 -1.36
N HIS A 142 -14.81 -9.61 -2.29
CA HIS A 142 -15.08 -11.01 -1.96
C HIS A 142 -13.99 -11.66 -1.10
N THR A 143 -12.72 -11.33 -1.37
CA THR A 143 -11.58 -11.94 -0.68
C THR A 143 -11.13 -11.16 0.55
N TYR A 144 -11.83 -10.07 0.90
CA TYR A 144 -11.51 -9.26 2.08
C TYR A 144 -11.58 -10.05 3.40
N GLY A 145 -12.41 -11.09 3.42
CA GLY A 145 -12.55 -12.02 4.53
C GLY A 145 -11.49 -13.12 4.63
N VAL A 146 -10.66 -13.33 3.58
CA VAL A 146 -9.67 -14.41 3.55
C VAL A 146 -8.75 -14.41 4.77
N PRO A 147 -8.18 -13.29 5.25
CA PRO A 147 -7.36 -13.32 6.46
C PRO A 147 -8.12 -13.68 7.75
N ARG A 148 -9.44 -13.78 7.69
CA ARG A 148 -10.35 -14.15 8.79
C ARG A 148 -11.03 -15.51 8.58
N GLY A 149 -10.64 -16.28 7.57
CA GLY A 149 -11.11 -17.64 7.34
C GLY A 149 -12.32 -17.78 6.41
N TYR A 150 -12.75 -16.74 5.71
CA TYR A 150 -13.93 -16.82 4.86
C TYR A 150 -13.83 -16.03 3.56
N ILE A 151 -14.64 -16.42 2.58
CA ILE A 151 -14.95 -15.64 1.38
C ILE A 151 -16.35 -15.05 1.54
N GLY A 152 -16.50 -13.77 1.18
CA GLY A 152 -17.80 -13.07 1.30
C GLY A 152 -17.67 -11.57 1.05
N PHE A 153 -18.65 -10.79 1.50
CA PHE A 153 -18.65 -9.34 1.33
C PHE A 153 -18.64 -8.65 2.71
N PHE A 154 -17.61 -7.90 3.04
CA PHE A 154 -17.53 -6.95 4.18
C PHE A 154 -18.28 -7.40 5.47
N GLY A 155 -18.06 -8.66 5.89
CA GLY A 155 -18.71 -9.24 7.08
C GLY A 155 -19.81 -10.26 6.79
N ILE A 156 -20.35 -10.31 5.57
CA ILE A 156 -21.27 -11.38 5.14
C ILE A 156 -20.41 -12.57 4.71
N ARG A 157 -20.50 -13.68 5.43
CA ARG A 157 -19.77 -14.92 5.12
C ARG A 157 -20.59 -15.74 4.13
N LEU A 158 -20.03 -16.01 2.95
CA LEU A 158 -20.63 -16.88 1.94
C LEU A 158 -20.08 -18.31 2.05
N PHE A 159 -18.76 -18.46 2.20
CA PHE A 159 -18.08 -19.73 2.31
C PHE A 159 -16.97 -19.65 3.35
N GLU A 160 -16.88 -20.65 4.20
CA GLU A 160 -15.72 -20.81 5.09
C GLU A 160 -14.58 -21.52 4.36
N LEU A 161 -13.36 -21.06 4.60
CA LEU A 161 -12.17 -21.64 4.02
C LEU A 161 -11.64 -22.79 4.89
N PRO A 162 -11.02 -23.83 4.30
CA PRO A 162 -10.46 -24.94 5.04
C PRO A 162 -9.43 -24.47 6.08
N GLN A 163 -9.58 -24.91 7.33
CA GLN A 163 -8.68 -24.54 8.43
C GLN A 163 -7.23 -24.95 8.17
N ALA A 164 -7.00 -26.05 7.45
CA ALA A 164 -5.66 -26.50 7.08
C ALA A 164 -4.82 -25.42 6.37
N LEU A 165 -5.44 -24.45 5.68
CA LEU A 165 -4.71 -23.32 5.07
C LEU A 165 -4.13 -22.34 6.11
N TYR A 166 -4.69 -22.34 7.32
CA TYR A 166 -4.34 -21.42 8.41
C TYR A 166 -3.40 -22.05 9.45
N GLU A 167 -3.00 -23.31 9.26
CA GLU A 167 -2.05 -23.99 10.15
C GLU A 167 -0.59 -23.59 9.89
N TYR A 168 -0.31 -23.12 8.67
CA TYR A 168 1.06 -22.84 8.24
C TYR A 168 1.37 -21.34 8.23
N LYS A 169 2.29 -20.90 9.08
CA LYS A 169 2.71 -19.47 9.17
C LYS A 169 3.20 -18.89 7.85
N TYR A 170 3.85 -19.68 7.00
CA TYR A 170 4.33 -19.23 5.71
C TYR A 170 3.22 -18.94 4.69
N LEU A 171 1.98 -19.43 4.89
CA LEU A 171 0.85 -19.07 4.05
C LEU A 171 0.22 -17.73 4.45
N SER A 172 0.63 -17.16 5.58
CA SER A 172 0.11 -15.85 6.03
C SER A 172 0.38 -14.75 5.02
N PHE A 173 1.53 -14.76 4.30
CA PHE A 173 1.82 -13.75 3.29
C PHE A 173 0.83 -13.75 2.11
N LEU A 174 0.22 -14.89 1.80
CA LEU A 174 -0.83 -14.99 0.78
C LEU A 174 -2.18 -14.45 1.28
N GLY A 175 -2.43 -14.49 2.59
CA GLY A 175 -3.69 -14.08 3.21
C GLY A 175 -4.25 -15.10 4.20
N PHE A 176 -3.70 -16.31 4.27
CA PHE A 176 -4.14 -17.37 5.19
C PHE A 176 -3.43 -17.20 6.54
N ARG A 177 -3.87 -16.20 7.31
CA ARG A 177 -3.24 -15.80 8.57
C ARG A 177 -3.37 -16.89 9.63
N SER A 178 -2.25 -17.50 10.04
CA SER A 178 -2.26 -18.48 11.15
C SER A 178 -2.58 -17.80 12.49
N ALA A 179 -3.11 -18.57 13.45
CA ALA A 179 -3.52 -18.07 14.76
C ALA A 179 -2.37 -17.38 15.52
N ASP A 180 -1.15 -17.92 15.39
CA ASP A 180 0.06 -17.41 16.05
C ASP A 180 0.76 -16.28 15.28
N PHE A 181 0.21 -15.84 14.14
CA PHE A 181 0.82 -14.80 13.32
C PHE A 181 0.43 -13.43 13.84
N VAL A 182 1.41 -12.70 14.34
CA VAL A 182 1.25 -11.32 14.83
C VAL A 182 2.16 -10.41 14.02
N SER A 183 1.62 -9.31 13.51
CA SER A 183 2.35 -8.26 12.81
C SER A 183 1.69 -6.93 13.10
N SER A 184 2.47 -5.88 13.37
CA SER A 184 1.99 -4.52 13.59
C SER A 184 1.54 -3.84 12.28
N ASP A 185 2.11 -4.26 11.13
CA ASP A 185 1.71 -3.82 9.80
C ASP A 185 1.59 -5.07 8.92
N PHE A 186 0.36 -5.43 8.50
CA PHE A 186 0.10 -6.67 7.79
C PHE A 186 -0.76 -6.45 6.55
N PHE A 187 -0.13 -6.59 5.39
CA PHE A 187 -0.75 -6.47 4.08
C PHE A 187 -0.49 -7.71 3.22
N PRO A 188 -1.24 -8.81 3.42
CA PRO A 188 -1.09 -10.01 2.62
C PRO A 188 -1.43 -9.76 1.15
N ILE A 189 -0.95 -10.63 0.26
CA ILE A 189 -1.23 -10.52 -1.18
C ILE A 189 -2.74 -10.50 -1.42
N ILE A 190 -3.48 -11.43 -0.84
CA ILE A 190 -4.95 -11.44 -0.89
C ILE A 190 -5.48 -10.78 0.39
N PRO A 191 -6.33 -9.77 0.29
CA PRO A 191 -7.03 -9.23 -0.90
C PRO A 191 -6.33 -8.07 -1.61
N TRP A 192 -5.24 -7.55 -1.08
CA TRP A 192 -4.69 -6.23 -1.40
C TRP A 192 -4.11 -6.12 -2.82
N LEU A 193 -3.62 -7.23 -3.41
CA LEU A 193 -3.22 -7.26 -4.81
C LEU A 193 -4.36 -6.85 -5.75
N PHE A 194 -5.59 -7.28 -5.46
CA PHE A 194 -6.73 -6.92 -6.29
C PHE A 194 -7.04 -5.41 -6.24
N LEU A 195 -6.82 -4.77 -5.08
CA LEU A 195 -6.95 -3.32 -4.95
C LEU A 195 -5.84 -2.59 -5.71
N TYR A 196 -4.62 -3.13 -5.74
CA TYR A 196 -3.53 -2.62 -6.57
C TYR A 196 -3.88 -2.71 -8.06
N VAL A 197 -4.40 -3.85 -8.51
CA VAL A 197 -4.84 -4.08 -9.90
C VAL A 197 -6.01 -3.17 -10.25
N PHE A 198 -6.94 -2.93 -9.33
CA PHE A 198 -7.99 -1.92 -9.50
C PHE A 198 -7.40 -0.54 -9.79
N GLY A 199 -6.41 -0.09 -9.02
CA GLY A 199 -5.72 1.18 -9.25
C GLY A 199 -5.06 1.26 -10.64
N LEU A 200 -4.50 0.14 -11.13
CA LEU A 200 -3.92 0.04 -12.47
C LEU A 200 -5.00 0.26 -13.55
N PHE A 201 -6.14 -0.43 -13.47
CA PHE A 201 -7.23 -0.29 -14.43
C PHE A 201 -7.95 1.06 -14.30
N LEU A 202 -8.08 1.60 -13.08
CA LEU A 202 -8.63 2.93 -12.85
C LEU A 202 -7.85 4.00 -13.61
N TRP A 203 -6.52 3.93 -13.59
CA TRP A 203 -5.69 4.85 -14.37
C TRP A 203 -5.91 4.72 -15.88
N ARG A 204 -6.09 3.49 -16.39
CA ARG A 204 -6.41 3.28 -17.82
C ARG A 204 -7.73 3.93 -18.21
N ILE A 205 -8.76 3.78 -17.37
CA ILE A 205 -10.07 4.44 -17.59
C ILE A 205 -9.89 5.96 -17.61
N ILE A 206 -9.13 6.54 -16.67
CA ILE A 206 -8.82 7.97 -16.62
C ILE A 206 -8.15 8.41 -17.93
N LYS A 207 -7.22 7.60 -18.43
CA LYS A 207 -6.50 7.88 -19.68
C LYS A 207 -7.39 7.75 -20.92
N GLU A 208 -8.23 6.72 -21.00
CA GLU A 208 -9.18 6.49 -22.09
C GLU A 208 -10.27 7.58 -22.17
N ARG A 209 -10.60 8.19 -21.02
CA ARG A 209 -11.56 9.30 -20.93
C ARG A 209 -10.90 10.69 -21.09
N GLU A 210 -9.59 10.74 -21.33
CA GLU A 210 -8.79 11.97 -21.43
C GLU A 210 -8.81 12.84 -20.16
N TRP A 211 -9.16 12.24 -19.01
CA TRP A 211 -9.18 12.93 -17.72
C TRP A 211 -7.77 13.09 -17.10
N ASP A 212 -6.77 12.47 -17.69
CA ASP A 212 -5.37 12.59 -17.25
C ASP A 212 -4.82 14.02 -17.33
N ASN A 213 -5.48 14.91 -18.11
CA ASN A 213 -5.15 16.32 -18.16
C ASN A 213 -5.27 17.03 -16.80
N TYR A 214 -6.19 16.62 -15.95
CA TYR A 214 -6.33 17.16 -14.58
C TYR A 214 -5.16 16.77 -13.65
N PHE A 215 -4.42 15.71 -13.99
CA PHE A 215 -3.33 15.19 -13.17
C PHE A 215 -2.00 15.91 -13.37
N TYR A 216 -1.95 16.95 -14.21
CA TYR A 216 -0.78 17.83 -14.33
C TYR A 216 -0.75 18.96 -13.30
N LEU A 217 -1.82 19.13 -12.49
CA LEU A 217 -1.85 20.09 -11.40
C LEU A 217 -0.75 19.73 -10.37
N LYS A 218 -0.01 20.75 -9.94
CA LYS A 218 1.08 20.60 -8.97
C LYS A 218 0.76 21.37 -7.70
N ILE A 219 0.80 20.68 -6.56
CA ILE A 219 0.78 21.30 -5.23
C ILE A 219 2.21 21.21 -4.68
N PRO A 220 3.00 22.30 -4.67
CA PRO A 220 4.46 22.25 -4.58
C PRO A 220 5.00 21.44 -3.41
N VAL A 221 4.52 21.70 -2.19
CA VAL A 221 5.00 21.02 -0.97
C VAL A 221 4.66 19.53 -1.00
N LEU A 222 3.39 19.20 -1.28
CA LEU A 222 2.93 17.82 -1.36
C LEU A 222 3.63 17.04 -2.48
N ASN A 223 3.89 17.68 -3.61
CA ASN A 223 4.60 17.07 -4.73
C ASN A 223 6.03 16.67 -4.37
N ILE A 224 6.76 17.54 -3.63
CA ILE A 224 8.12 17.24 -3.17
C ILE A 224 8.09 16.03 -2.21
N ILE A 225 7.21 16.03 -1.23
CA ILE A 225 7.05 14.94 -0.27
C ILE A 225 6.71 13.63 -1.01
N GLY A 226 5.76 13.67 -1.94
CA GLY A 226 5.35 12.50 -2.69
C GLY A 226 6.44 11.91 -3.60
N ARG A 227 7.32 12.73 -4.14
CA ARG A 227 8.49 12.27 -4.91
C ARG A 227 9.50 11.50 -4.07
N HIS A 228 9.62 11.82 -2.80
CA HIS A 228 10.53 11.19 -1.85
C HIS A 228 9.82 10.19 -0.93
N SER A 229 8.59 9.77 -1.29
CA SER A 229 7.71 8.96 -0.45
C SER A 229 8.36 7.69 0.10
N LEU A 230 9.17 6.97 -0.68
CA LEU A 230 9.83 5.75 -0.22
C LEU A 230 10.84 6.01 0.90
N VAL A 231 11.67 7.05 0.74
CA VAL A 231 12.67 7.42 1.76
C VAL A 231 11.98 7.91 3.03
N ILE A 232 10.97 8.77 2.88
CA ILE A 232 10.18 9.28 4.01
C ILE A 232 9.47 8.12 4.72
N TYR A 233 8.89 7.18 3.96
CA TYR A 233 8.27 5.98 4.52
C TYR A 233 9.26 5.15 5.36
N LEU A 234 10.49 4.95 4.88
CA LEU A 234 11.49 4.16 5.62
C LEU A 234 11.99 4.86 6.88
N LEU A 235 12.06 6.19 6.87
CA LEU A 235 12.65 6.96 7.96
C LEU A 235 11.64 7.46 8.99
N HIS A 236 10.32 7.51 8.67
CA HIS A 236 9.35 8.15 9.55
C HIS A 236 9.30 7.52 10.95
N GLN A 237 9.20 6.19 11.03
CA GLN A 237 9.07 5.50 12.32
C GLN A 237 10.36 5.57 13.17
N PRO A 238 11.58 5.31 12.65
CA PRO A 238 12.81 5.57 13.39
C PRO A 238 12.94 7.00 13.92
N VAL A 239 12.54 8.01 13.10
CA VAL A 239 12.59 9.42 13.50
C VAL A 239 11.54 9.71 14.58
N LEU A 240 10.31 9.25 14.42
CA LEU A 240 9.25 9.42 15.43
C LEU A 240 9.65 8.78 16.76
N MET A 241 10.15 7.56 16.74
CA MET A 241 10.59 6.88 17.95
C MET A 241 11.75 7.62 18.64
N LEU A 242 12.72 8.12 17.89
CA LEU A 242 13.81 8.92 18.45
C LEU A 242 13.25 10.19 19.14
N ILE A 243 12.33 10.90 18.48
CA ILE A 243 11.68 12.09 19.05
C ILE A 243 10.92 11.74 20.33
N MET A 244 10.13 10.67 20.31
CA MET A 244 9.33 10.22 21.45
C MET A 244 10.22 9.77 22.63
N THR A 245 11.32 9.06 22.35
CA THR A 245 12.30 8.68 23.38
C THR A 245 12.89 9.92 24.06
N ILE A 246 13.21 10.98 23.30
CA ILE A 246 13.73 12.23 23.88
C ILE A 246 12.66 12.95 24.74
N ILE A 247 11.41 12.97 24.28
CA ILE A 247 10.32 13.67 24.97
C ILE A 247 9.89 12.92 26.26
N TYR A 248 9.78 11.61 26.21
CA TYR A 248 9.28 10.78 27.32
C TYR A 248 10.37 10.22 28.23
N GLY A 249 11.66 10.36 27.86
CA GLY A 249 12.80 10.00 28.71
C GLY A 249 13.06 8.49 28.86
N TYR A 250 12.76 7.69 27.82
CA TYR A 250 13.02 6.26 27.78
C TYR A 250 14.35 5.94 27.13
#